data_8e76505b218c96e06b9ba444cede0f6e
#
_entry.id   8e76505b218c96e06b9ba444cede0f6e
#
_cell.length_a   1.000
_cell.length_b   1.000
_cell.length_c   1.000
_cell.angle_alpha   90.00
_cell.angle_beta   90.00
_cell.angle_gamma   90.00
#
_symmetry.space_group_name_H-M   'P 1'
#
loop_
_entity.id
_entity.type
_entity.pdbx_description
1 polymer ?
#
loop_
_entity_poly.entity_id
_entity_poly.type
_entity_poly.pdbx_seq_one_letter_code
_entity_poly.pdbx_strand_id
1 'polypeptide(L)'
;PGADYPRDWDEFLAFFPDEDACLGYLERLSWPDGFVCGRCGAAGEPWRGSRRRLVCRSCGHGGTVTAGTLFQGTRTPMPVWFRAAWRVSTAEEGVSARRLQRDLGLGSYETAWAILHRLRRAMVRSGRPRLEGVVEVGRGFVPAGADRAVIAVAVEDRGDEAGRVRMRRLTSARDSQLQRFVTWAVEPGATVVSEPAGGAGSAAGSPLSHLRAVQRSLGDWLLRTHQGATTLDQLDWYLDEFTFRFNRRSALHRGLLFYRLLEEALVTPPQPLGAMAAPSRASHPTRATGATGATRVARPARGARAALPAPAGTSHQPHRGDPATV
;
A
#
# COMPACT_ATOMS: atom_id res chain seq x y z
N PRO A 1 22.23 -13.55 5.19
CA PRO A 1 21.79 -12.65 4.13
C PRO A 1 21.09 -11.49 4.80
N GLY A 2 21.65 -10.26 4.66
CA GLY A 2 21.07 -9.04 5.22
C GLY A 2 19.68 -8.78 4.65
N ALA A 3 18.82 -8.09 5.41
CA ALA A 3 17.51 -7.70 4.91
C ALA A 3 17.68 -6.81 3.68
N ASP A 4 16.87 -7.05 2.63
CA ASP A 4 16.90 -6.27 1.39
C ASP A 4 16.35 -4.83 1.58
N TYR A 5 16.17 -4.38 2.83
CA TYR A 5 15.63 -3.08 3.20
C TYR A 5 16.21 -2.60 4.55
N PRO A 6 16.35 -1.28 4.75
CA PRO A 6 16.80 -0.71 6.02
C PRO A 6 15.76 -0.95 7.12
N ARG A 7 16.21 -1.22 8.34
CA ARG A 7 15.35 -1.47 9.50
C ARG A 7 15.03 -0.20 10.27
N ASP A 8 15.96 0.75 10.27
CA ASP A 8 15.87 2.04 10.95
C ASP A 8 16.38 3.20 10.06
N TRP A 9 16.43 4.40 10.64
CA TRP A 9 16.83 5.60 9.91
C TRP A 9 18.32 5.65 9.58
N ASP A 10 19.17 5.14 10.43
CA ASP A 10 20.63 5.16 10.21
C ASP A 10 21.00 4.16 9.11
N GLU A 11 20.41 2.98 9.14
CA GLU A 11 20.51 2.04 8.03
C GLU A 11 19.94 2.64 6.74
N PHE A 12 18.83 3.39 6.80
CA PHE A 12 18.26 4.06 5.63
C PHE A 12 19.25 5.05 5.01
N LEU A 13 19.93 5.86 5.81
CA LEU A 13 20.93 6.81 5.31
C LEU A 13 22.15 6.09 4.70
N ALA A 14 22.56 4.98 5.29
CA ALA A 14 23.64 4.14 4.75
C ALA A 14 23.26 3.46 3.43
N PHE A 15 22.00 3.01 3.28
CA PHE A 15 21.50 2.38 2.06
C PHE A 15 21.35 3.38 0.90
N PHE A 16 20.98 4.64 1.20
CA PHE A 16 20.57 5.65 0.22
C PHE A 16 21.29 6.98 0.39
N PRO A 17 22.63 6.98 0.32
CA PRO A 17 23.41 8.21 0.48
C PRO A 17 23.20 9.20 -0.67
N ASP A 18 22.90 8.71 -1.88
CA ASP A 18 22.81 9.51 -3.09
C ASP A 18 21.78 9.00 -4.11
N GLU A 19 21.70 9.68 -5.24
CA GLU A 19 20.82 9.35 -6.37
C GLU A 19 21.16 7.97 -6.97
N ASP A 20 22.45 7.61 -7.01
CA ASP A 20 22.93 6.38 -7.62
C ASP A 20 22.52 5.15 -6.81
N ALA A 21 22.66 5.23 -5.50
CA ALA A 21 22.20 4.19 -4.59
C ALA A 21 20.68 3.98 -4.70
N CYS A 22 19.91 5.07 -4.76
CA CYS A 22 18.45 5.00 -4.90
C CYS A 22 18.04 4.33 -6.22
N LEU A 23 18.62 4.74 -7.35
CA LEU A 23 18.28 4.18 -8.66
C LEU A 23 18.76 2.74 -8.81
N GLY A 24 19.95 2.42 -8.30
CA GLY A 24 20.44 1.03 -8.26
C GLY A 24 19.53 0.12 -7.43
N TYR A 25 18.97 0.65 -6.33
CA TYR A 25 18.00 -0.09 -5.54
C TYR A 25 16.69 -0.34 -6.32
N LEU A 26 16.16 0.66 -7.03
CA LEU A 26 14.99 0.48 -7.89
C LEU A 26 15.25 -0.52 -9.03
N GLU A 27 16.47 -0.54 -9.59
CA GLU A 27 16.87 -1.53 -10.60
C GLU A 27 16.80 -2.95 -10.03
N ARG A 28 17.36 -3.20 -8.84
CA ARG A 28 17.30 -4.52 -8.18
C ARG A 28 15.86 -4.95 -7.89
N LEU A 29 15.02 -4.01 -7.43
CA LEU A 29 13.59 -4.28 -7.21
C LEU A 29 12.84 -4.57 -8.52
N SER A 30 13.21 -3.88 -9.60
CA SER A 30 12.56 -4.05 -10.92
C SER A 30 12.95 -5.35 -11.59
N TRP A 31 14.20 -5.75 -11.44
CA TRP A 31 14.78 -6.91 -12.09
C TRP A 31 15.62 -7.74 -11.08
N PRO A 32 14.98 -8.48 -10.15
CA PRO A 32 15.68 -9.25 -9.13
C PRO A 32 16.58 -10.33 -9.74
N ASP A 33 16.19 -10.87 -10.88
CA ASP A 33 16.91 -11.93 -11.61
C ASP A 33 17.70 -11.37 -12.82
N GLY A 34 17.97 -10.06 -12.84
CA GLY A 34 18.67 -9.38 -13.92
C GLY A 34 17.73 -8.66 -14.91
N PHE A 35 18.31 -7.73 -15.68
CA PHE A 35 17.54 -6.89 -16.59
C PHE A 35 16.80 -7.71 -17.65
N VAL A 36 15.51 -7.39 -17.82
CA VAL A 36 14.65 -7.90 -18.89
C VAL A 36 14.08 -6.74 -19.67
N CYS A 37 14.28 -6.72 -20.97
CA CYS A 37 13.80 -5.67 -21.86
C CYS A 37 12.27 -5.66 -21.92
N GLY A 38 11.64 -4.55 -21.54
CA GLY A 38 10.18 -4.41 -21.61
C GLY A 38 9.59 -4.42 -23.03
N ARG A 39 10.44 -4.28 -24.08
CA ARG A 39 9.99 -4.27 -25.48
C ARG A 39 10.08 -5.64 -26.16
N CYS A 40 11.20 -6.31 -26.03
CA CYS A 40 11.44 -7.58 -26.73
C CYS A 40 11.56 -8.80 -25.81
N GLY A 41 11.51 -8.63 -24.50
CA GLY A 41 11.62 -9.72 -23.53
C GLY A 41 13.03 -10.28 -23.36
N ALA A 42 14.04 -9.80 -24.10
CA ALA A 42 15.40 -10.30 -24.00
C ALA A 42 15.96 -10.01 -22.60
N ALA A 43 16.52 -11.04 -21.96
CA ALA A 43 17.26 -10.94 -20.71
C ALA A 43 18.75 -10.71 -20.97
N GLY A 44 19.45 -10.10 -20.01
CA GLY A 44 20.90 -9.90 -20.07
C GLY A 44 21.32 -8.49 -19.66
N GLU A 45 22.62 -8.22 -19.59
CA GLU A 45 23.14 -6.93 -19.19
C GLU A 45 22.83 -5.84 -20.24
N PRO A 46 22.16 -4.73 -19.86
CA PRO A 46 21.90 -3.61 -20.76
C PRO A 46 23.17 -2.76 -20.94
N TRP A 47 23.28 -2.05 -22.05
CA TRP A 47 24.22 -0.94 -22.14
C TRP A 47 23.74 0.21 -21.25
N ARG A 48 24.67 0.78 -20.49
CA ARG A 48 24.41 1.95 -19.63
C ARG A 48 24.78 3.22 -20.38
N GLY A 49 23.76 3.97 -20.81
CA GLY A 49 23.95 5.25 -21.49
C GLY A 49 23.99 6.44 -20.51
N SER A 50 24.15 7.63 -21.06
CA SER A 50 24.05 8.89 -20.30
C SER A 50 22.68 9.00 -19.61
N ARG A 51 22.61 9.80 -18.54
CA ARG A 51 21.37 10.02 -17.75
C ARG A 51 20.70 8.73 -17.28
N ARG A 52 21.51 7.70 -16.95
CA ARG A 52 21.07 6.39 -16.42
C ARG A 52 20.11 5.64 -17.35
N ARG A 53 20.27 5.83 -18.64
CA ARG A 53 19.52 5.11 -19.65
C ARG A 53 20.03 3.68 -19.76
N LEU A 54 19.12 2.72 -19.70
CA LEU A 54 19.40 1.30 -19.93
C LEU A 54 18.99 0.96 -21.35
N VAL A 55 19.92 0.48 -22.17
CA VAL A 55 19.67 0.17 -23.58
C VAL A 55 19.79 -1.33 -23.79
N CYS A 56 18.71 -1.94 -24.26
CA CYS A 56 18.68 -3.36 -24.59
C CYS A 56 19.68 -3.70 -25.70
N ARG A 57 20.55 -4.67 -25.47
CA ARG A 57 21.54 -5.10 -26.46
C ARG A 57 20.93 -5.78 -27.67
N SER A 58 19.74 -6.40 -27.50
CA SER A 58 19.10 -7.17 -28.58
C SER A 58 18.27 -6.30 -29.54
N CYS A 59 17.57 -5.27 -29.05
CA CYS A 59 16.65 -4.48 -29.89
C CYS A 59 16.89 -2.99 -29.86
N GLY A 60 17.94 -2.50 -29.17
CA GLY A 60 18.27 -1.07 -29.07
C GLY A 60 17.26 -0.24 -28.27
N HIS A 61 16.21 -0.84 -27.70
CA HIS A 61 15.23 -0.09 -26.91
C HIS A 61 15.88 0.47 -25.65
N GLY A 62 15.76 1.77 -25.47
CA GLY A 62 16.29 2.47 -24.30
C GLY A 62 15.20 3.02 -23.40
N GLY A 63 15.39 2.84 -22.09
CA GLY A 63 14.49 3.36 -21.05
C GLY A 63 15.27 3.69 -19.78
N THR A 64 14.56 4.11 -18.76
CA THR A 64 15.09 4.27 -17.38
C THR A 64 14.32 3.35 -16.45
N VAL A 65 14.86 3.03 -15.29
CA VAL A 65 14.15 2.24 -14.28
C VAL A 65 12.85 2.90 -13.83
N THR A 66 12.76 4.23 -13.94
CA THR A 66 11.57 5.00 -13.58
C THR A 66 10.50 5.04 -14.68
N ALA A 67 10.81 4.62 -15.90
CA ALA A 67 9.85 4.65 -17.01
C ALA A 67 8.70 3.66 -16.76
N GLY A 68 7.45 4.10 -16.98
CA GLY A 68 6.24 3.32 -16.73
C GLY A 68 5.89 3.15 -15.25
N THR A 69 6.60 3.79 -14.35
CA THR A 69 6.39 3.71 -12.90
C THR A 69 5.80 5.01 -12.35
N LEU A 70 5.47 5.01 -11.06
CA LEU A 70 5.06 6.22 -10.33
C LEU A 70 6.07 7.37 -10.45
N PHE A 71 7.34 7.07 -10.62
CA PHE A 71 8.44 8.04 -10.70
C PHE A 71 8.67 8.61 -12.10
N GLN A 72 7.93 8.16 -13.11
CA GLN A 72 8.12 8.62 -14.48
C GLN A 72 7.97 10.13 -14.60
N GLY A 73 8.95 10.76 -15.27
CA GLY A 73 8.94 12.19 -15.55
C GLY A 73 9.10 13.10 -14.33
N THR A 74 9.51 12.55 -13.18
CA THR A 74 9.80 13.35 -12.00
C THR A 74 11.03 14.23 -12.23
N ARG A 75 10.96 15.47 -11.73
CA ARG A 75 12.10 16.38 -11.60
C ARG A 75 12.67 16.39 -10.17
N THR A 76 11.94 15.79 -9.25
CA THR A 76 12.36 15.64 -7.85
C THR A 76 13.40 14.54 -7.76
N PRO A 77 14.57 14.77 -7.12
CA PRO A 77 15.61 13.77 -6.94
C PRO A 77 15.11 12.53 -6.20
N MET A 78 15.65 11.35 -6.55
CA MET A 78 15.24 10.08 -5.92
C MET A 78 15.49 10.05 -4.40
N PRO A 79 16.57 10.61 -3.83
CA PRO A 79 16.72 10.70 -2.38
C PRO A 79 15.55 11.40 -1.67
N VAL A 80 14.94 12.41 -2.30
CA VAL A 80 13.75 13.08 -1.75
C VAL A 80 12.54 12.14 -1.78
N TRP A 81 12.34 11.40 -2.87
CA TRP A 81 11.29 10.39 -2.98
C TRP A 81 11.45 9.28 -1.94
N PHE A 82 12.67 8.80 -1.75
CA PHE A 82 12.98 7.74 -0.79
C PHE A 82 12.76 8.21 0.65
N ARG A 83 13.21 9.41 1.01
CA ARG A 83 12.93 10.02 2.32
C ARG A 83 11.44 10.23 2.53
N ALA A 84 10.71 10.67 1.50
CA ALA A 84 9.25 10.80 1.57
C ALA A 84 8.59 9.42 1.78
N ALA A 85 8.96 8.42 1.00
CA ALA A 85 8.43 7.05 1.13
C ALA A 85 8.74 6.47 2.52
N TRP A 86 9.95 6.68 3.03
CA TRP A 86 10.33 6.29 4.39
C TRP A 86 9.43 6.97 5.43
N ARG A 87 9.34 8.30 5.40
CA ARG A 87 8.50 9.06 6.34
C ARG A 87 7.04 8.60 6.31
N VAL A 88 6.49 8.44 5.12
CA VAL A 88 5.09 8.05 4.95
C VAL A 88 4.84 6.61 5.42
N SER A 89 5.77 5.68 5.24
CA SER A 89 5.61 4.28 5.63
C SER A 89 5.92 4.00 7.10
N THR A 90 6.87 4.73 7.71
CA THR A 90 7.36 4.45 9.06
C THR A 90 6.73 5.30 10.15
N ALA A 91 6.13 6.45 9.82
CA ALA A 91 5.44 7.27 10.82
C ALA A 91 4.33 6.47 11.52
N GLU A 92 4.21 6.55 12.82
CA GLU A 92 3.14 5.90 13.58
C GLU A 92 1.78 6.48 13.24
N GLU A 93 1.71 7.79 13.20
CA GLU A 93 0.57 8.54 12.69
C GLU A 93 0.72 8.78 11.19
N GLY A 94 -0.34 9.16 10.52
CA GLY A 94 -0.27 9.56 9.11
C GLY A 94 0.62 10.81 8.93
N VAL A 95 1.02 11.08 7.69
CA VAL A 95 1.82 12.25 7.33
C VAL A 95 0.98 13.20 6.48
N SER A 96 0.83 14.45 6.95
CA SER A 96 0.20 15.51 6.14
C SER A 96 1.21 16.11 5.16
N ALA A 97 0.72 16.71 4.06
CA ALA A 97 1.60 17.37 3.09
C ALA A 97 2.42 18.52 3.70
N ARG A 98 1.84 19.27 4.65
CA ARG A 98 2.57 20.33 5.40
C ARG A 98 3.68 19.76 6.26
N ARG A 99 3.44 18.61 6.93
CA ARG A 99 4.48 17.93 7.70
C ARG A 99 5.58 17.41 6.78
N LEU A 100 5.22 16.77 5.68
CA LEU A 100 6.19 16.27 4.70
C LEU A 100 7.04 17.40 4.11
N GLN A 101 6.43 18.54 3.79
CA GLN A 101 7.14 19.72 3.30
C GLN A 101 8.22 20.18 4.30
N ARG A 102 7.88 20.31 5.57
CA ARG A 102 8.83 20.72 6.64
C ARG A 102 9.93 19.70 6.86
N ASP A 103 9.55 18.43 6.99
CA ASP A 103 10.47 17.33 7.30
C ASP A 103 11.52 17.12 6.19
N LEU A 104 11.19 17.43 4.94
CA LEU A 104 12.08 17.28 3.78
C LEU A 104 12.66 18.60 3.28
N GLY A 105 12.34 19.74 3.89
CA GLY A 105 12.81 21.06 3.45
C GLY A 105 12.35 21.42 2.02
N LEU A 106 11.14 21.00 1.62
CA LEU A 106 10.65 21.27 0.26
C LEU A 106 10.19 22.72 0.11
N GLY A 107 10.64 23.38 -0.94
CA GLY A 107 10.30 24.78 -1.23
C GLY A 107 8.83 25.04 -1.54
N SER A 108 8.05 24.00 -1.91
CA SER A 108 6.66 24.15 -2.32
C SER A 108 5.78 23.11 -1.64
N TYR A 109 4.61 23.56 -1.17
CA TYR A 109 3.56 22.69 -0.64
C TYR A 109 3.02 21.76 -1.71
N GLU A 110 2.86 22.24 -2.94
CA GLU A 110 2.35 21.49 -4.08
C GLU A 110 3.27 20.29 -4.40
N THR A 111 4.59 20.47 -4.28
CA THR A 111 5.55 19.37 -4.44
C THR A 111 5.37 18.31 -3.37
N ALA A 112 5.27 18.71 -2.11
CA ALA A 112 5.02 17.78 -1.00
C ALA A 112 3.69 17.06 -1.16
N TRP A 113 2.65 17.78 -1.53
CA TRP A 113 1.32 17.26 -1.80
C TRP A 113 1.35 16.24 -2.95
N ALA A 114 1.99 16.57 -4.05
CA ALA A 114 2.10 15.70 -5.22
C ALA A 114 2.87 14.40 -4.91
N ILE A 115 3.97 14.49 -4.17
CA ILE A 115 4.74 13.32 -3.71
C ILE A 115 3.86 12.44 -2.83
N LEU A 116 3.21 13.02 -1.82
CA LEU A 116 2.37 12.29 -0.87
C LEU A 116 1.22 11.55 -1.55
N HIS A 117 0.50 12.23 -2.45
CA HIS A 117 -0.62 11.61 -3.14
C HIS A 117 -0.20 10.54 -4.14
N ARG A 118 0.94 10.70 -4.81
CA ARG A 118 1.50 9.62 -5.63
C ARG A 118 1.87 8.41 -4.80
N LEU A 119 2.52 8.60 -3.63
CA LEU A 119 2.85 7.49 -2.73
C LEU A 119 1.60 6.79 -2.18
N ARG A 120 0.55 7.55 -1.78
CA ARG A 120 -0.74 6.97 -1.36
C ARG A 120 -1.34 6.08 -2.43
N ARG A 121 -1.23 6.48 -3.68
CA ARG A 121 -1.71 5.67 -4.79
C ARG A 121 -0.96 4.36 -4.94
N ALA A 122 0.34 4.34 -4.65
CA ALA A 122 1.11 3.10 -4.63
C ALA A 122 0.75 2.17 -3.46
N MET A 123 0.05 2.66 -2.44
CA MET A 123 -0.45 1.83 -1.34
C MET A 123 -1.60 0.93 -1.77
N VAL A 124 -2.23 1.22 -2.91
CA VAL A 124 -3.33 0.45 -3.47
C VAL A 124 -2.80 -0.61 -4.43
N ARG A 125 -2.65 -1.83 -3.95
CA ARG A 125 -2.22 -2.95 -4.79
C ARG A 125 -3.34 -3.41 -5.72
N SER A 126 -3.08 -3.45 -7.03
CA SER A 126 -3.95 -4.13 -7.99
C SER A 126 -3.92 -5.64 -7.73
N GLY A 127 -5.10 -6.29 -7.71
CA GLY A 127 -5.17 -7.75 -7.51
C GLY A 127 -4.91 -8.21 -6.07
N ARG A 128 -5.21 -7.38 -5.07
CA ARG A 128 -5.19 -7.80 -3.66
C ARG A 128 -6.09 -9.03 -3.47
N PRO A 129 -5.63 -10.11 -2.78
CA PRO A 129 -6.48 -11.24 -2.44
C PRO A 129 -7.68 -10.74 -1.62
N ARG A 130 -8.85 -11.30 -1.86
CA ARG A 130 -10.04 -11.01 -1.07
C ARG A 130 -9.86 -11.49 0.37
N LEU A 131 -10.74 -11.06 1.24
CA LEU A 131 -10.76 -11.49 2.64
C LEU A 131 -11.39 -12.87 2.74
N GLU A 132 -10.86 -13.70 3.61
CA GLU A 132 -11.20 -15.11 3.76
C GLU A 132 -11.64 -15.44 5.19
N GLY A 133 -12.18 -16.65 5.40
CA GLY A 133 -12.60 -17.12 6.72
C GLY A 133 -13.87 -16.42 7.20
N VAL A 134 -13.89 -16.01 8.46
CA VAL A 134 -14.96 -15.20 9.04
C VAL A 134 -14.65 -13.73 8.81
N VAL A 135 -15.59 -12.98 8.23
CA VAL A 135 -15.39 -11.58 7.88
C VAL A 135 -16.53 -10.73 8.44
N GLU A 136 -16.20 -9.85 9.36
CA GLU A 136 -17.10 -8.83 9.87
C GLU A 136 -17.27 -7.70 8.84
N VAL A 137 -18.51 -7.36 8.49
CA VAL A 137 -18.80 -6.34 7.47
C VAL A 137 -19.83 -5.36 7.98
N GLY A 138 -19.59 -4.08 7.76
CA GLY A 138 -20.55 -3.05 8.13
C GLY A 138 -20.28 -1.69 7.48
N ARG A 139 -21.14 -0.74 7.81
CA ARG A 139 -21.02 0.67 7.41
C ARG A 139 -20.43 1.49 8.53
N GLY A 140 -19.61 2.46 8.15
CA GLY A 140 -19.13 3.51 9.04
C GLY A 140 -19.44 4.88 8.48
N PHE A 141 -19.36 5.88 9.35
CA PHE A 141 -19.49 7.29 8.97
C PHE A 141 -18.24 8.03 9.40
N VAL A 142 -17.60 8.71 8.46
CA VAL A 142 -16.40 9.50 8.72
C VAL A 142 -16.63 10.96 8.34
N PRO A 143 -16.03 11.92 9.05
CA PRO A 143 -16.10 13.33 8.67
C PRO A 143 -15.48 13.55 7.27
N ALA A 144 -16.12 14.38 6.46
CA ALA A 144 -15.64 14.74 5.13
C ALA A 144 -16.00 16.19 4.81
N GLY A 145 -15.19 17.13 5.27
CA GLY A 145 -15.51 18.56 5.25
C GLY A 145 -16.66 18.90 6.20
N ALA A 146 -17.67 19.60 5.68
CA ALA A 146 -18.90 19.90 6.41
C ALA A 146 -19.87 18.70 6.50
N ASP A 147 -19.64 17.65 5.69
CA ASP A 147 -20.51 16.49 5.56
C ASP A 147 -19.94 15.25 6.26
N ARG A 148 -20.71 14.17 6.21
CA ARG A 148 -20.28 12.83 6.62
C ARG A 148 -20.32 11.90 5.42
N ALA A 149 -19.21 11.21 5.18
CA ALA A 149 -19.13 10.18 4.16
C ALA A 149 -19.52 8.82 4.73
N VAL A 150 -20.26 8.05 3.94
CA VAL A 150 -20.52 6.63 4.23
C VAL A 150 -19.37 5.79 3.69
N ILE A 151 -18.85 4.91 4.52
CA ILE A 151 -17.84 3.94 4.14
C ILE A 151 -18.32 2.52 4.41
N ALA A 152 -17.91 1.58 3.58
CA ALA A 152 -17.96 0.16 3.89
C ALA A 152 -16.63 -0.29 4.47
N VAL A 153 -16.69 -1.12 5.48
CA VAL A 153 -15.54 -1.73 6.15
C VAL A 153 -15.77 -3.23 6.23
N ALA A 154 -14.77 -4.02 5.87
CA ALA A 154 -14.72 -5.46 6.07
C ALA A 154 -13.43 -5.82 6.80
N VAL A 155 -13.53 -6.67 7.80
CA VAL A 155 -12.42 -7.07 8.68
C VAL A 155 -12.41 -8.59 8.82
N GLU A 156 -11.29 -9.24 8.54
CA GLU A 156 -11.12 -10.66 8.89
C GLU A 156 -11.10 -10.81 10.40
N ASP A 157 -11.93 -11.72 10.90
CA ASP A 157 -11.90 -12.16 12.29
C ASP A 157 -10.89 -13.31 12.43
N ARG A 158 -9.88 -13.12 13.27
CA ARG A 158 -8.87 -14.13 13.60
C ARG A 158 -8.91 -14.51 15.08
N GLY A 159 -10.10 -14.51 15.67
CA GLY A 159 -10.32 -14.77 17.09
C GLY A 159 -10.01 -13.53 17.92
N ASP A 160 -8.88 -13.52 18.62
CA ASP A 160 -8.51 -12.41 19.51
C ASP A 160 -8.02 -11.16 18.74
N GLU A 161 -7.68 -11.29 17.46
CA GLU A 161 -7.11 -10.21 16.67
C GLU A 161 -7.91 -9.94 15.39
N ALA A 162 -8.04 -8.65 15.06
CA ALA A 162 -8.48 -8.25 13.73
C ALA A 162 -7.43 -8.65 12.68
N GLY A 163 -7.83 -9.36 11.64
CA GLY A 163 -6.99 -9.72 10.52
C GLY A 163 -6.83 -8.57 9.50
N ARG A 164 -6.89 -8.93 8.22
CA ARG A 164 -6.83 -7.95 7.13
C ARG A 164 -8.12 -7.13 7.06
N VAL A 165 -8.00 -5.88 6.61
CA VAL A 165 -9.15 -5.01 6.39
C VAL A 165 -9.28 -4.61 4.92
N ARG A 166 -10.52 -4.32 4.51
CA ARG A 166 -10.85 -3.64 3.26
C ARG A 166 -11.82 -2.51 3.57
N MET A 167 -11.59 -1.39 2.92
CA MET A 167 -12.43 -0.22 3.08
C MET A 167 -12.75 0.40 1.74
N ARG A 168 -13.90 1.04 1.65
CA ARG A 168 -14.32 1.78 0.46
C ARG A 168 -15.37 2.82 0.81
N ARG A 169 -15.27 3.99 0.21
CA ARG A 169 -16.34 4.98 0.27
C ARG A 169 -17.55 4.48 -0.54
N LEU A 170 -18.72 4.62 0.04
CA LEU A 170 -20.00 4.34 -0.62
C LEU A 170 -20.65 5.64 -1.10
N THR A 171 -21.39 5.56 -2.20
CA THR A 171 -22.17 6.70 -2.70
C THR A 171 -23.49 6.89 -1.94
N SER A 172 -23.94 5.86 -1.22
CA SER A 172 -25.11 5.89 -0.35
C SER A 172 -25.07 4.77 0.68
N ALA A 173 -25.87 4.87 1.74
CA ALA A 173 -25.99 3.84 2.77
C ALA A 173 -26.89 2.65 2.36
N ARG A 174 -27.29 2.50 1.10
CA ARG A 174 -28.18 1.42 0.63
C ARG A 174 -27.51 0.06 0.73
N ASP A 175 -28.28 -0.97 1.03
CA ASP A 175 -27.80 -2.36 1.13
C ASP A 175 -27.15 -2.86 -0.16
N SER A 176 -27.68 -2.45 -1.31
CA SER A 176 -27.10 -2.81 -2.62
C SER A 176 -25.65 -2.32 -2.79
N GLN A 177 -25.28 -1.18 -2.19
CA GLN A 177 -23.91 -0.69 -2.22
C GLN A 177 -23.01 -1.53 -1.32
N LEU A 178 -23.47 -1.90 -0.14
CA LEU A 178 -22.74 -2.77 0.77
C LEU A 178 -22.55 -4.16 0.15
N GLN A 179 -23.59 -4.71 -0.49
CA GLN A 179 -23.50 -6.00 -1.15
C GLN A 179 -22.47 -6.02 -2.29
N ARG A 180 -22.42 -4.96 -3.10
CA ARG A 180 -21.37 -4.80 -4.13
C ARG A 180 -19.97 -4.74 -3.53
N PHE A 181 -19.84 -4.08 -2.39
CA PHE A 181 -18.59 -4.02 -1.65
C PHE A 181 -18.19 -5.41 -1.13
N VAL A 182 -19.12 -6.18 -0.56
CA VAL A 182 -18.88 -7.56 -0.09
C VAL A 182 -18.38 -8.42 -1.25
N THR A 183 -19.08 -8.43 -2.37
CA THR A 183 -18.66 -9.19 -3.58
C THR A 183 -17.25 -8.84 -4.06
N TRP A 184 -16.82 -7.58 -3.87
CA TRP A 184 -15.48 -7.15 -4.23
C TRP A 184 -14.44 -7.48 -3.17
N ALA A 185 -14.79 -7.37 -1.89
CA ALA A 185 -13.83 -7.42 -0.76
C ALA A 185 -13.62 -8.83 -0.21
N VAL A 186 -14.64 -9.68 -0.28
CA VAL A 186 -14.70 -10.96 0.43
C VAL A 186 -14.69 -12.11 -0.57
N GLU A 187 -13.96 -13.18 -0.25
CA GLU A 187 -13.88 -14.37 -1.11
C GLU A 187 -15.21 -15.14 -1.09
N PRO A 188 -15.67 -15.64 -2.25
CA PRO A 188 -16.81 -16.54 -2.29
C PRO A 188 -16.57 -17.76 -1.37
N GLY A 189 -17.55 -18.04 -0.48
CA GLY A 189 -17.42 -19.12 0.51
C GLY A 189 -16.93 -18.70 1.89
N ALA A 190 -16.49 -17.44 2.07
CA ALA A 190 -16.21 -16.90 3.39
C ALA A 190 -17.51 -16.63 4.18
N THR A 191 -17.47 -16.80 5.49
CA THR A 191 -18.60 -16.49 6.37
C THR A 191 -18.68 -15.00 6.65
N VAL A 192 -19.75 -14.34 6.18
CA VAL A 192 -19.96 -12.90 6.38
C VAL A 192 -20.85 -12.68 7.60
N VAL A 193 -20.32 -11.96 8.59
CA VAL A 193 -21.07 -11.47 9.75
C VAL A 193 -21.33 -9.98 9.58
N SER A 194 -22.60 -9.56 9.54
CA SER A 194 -22.98 -8.15 9.35
C SER A 194 -24.02 -7.70 10.36
N GLU A 195 -24.08 -6.38 10.59
CA GLU A 195 -25.17 -5.80 11.40
C GLU A 195 -26.52 -6.05 10.73
N PRO A 196 -27.54 -6.46 11.49
CA PRO A 196 -28.90 -6.52 10.98
C PRO A 196 -29.34 -5.13 10.53
N ALA A 197 -30.12 -5.06 9.44
CA ALA A 197 -30.67 -3.82 8.94
C ALA A 197 -31.45 -3.09 10.02
N GLY A 198 -30.99 -1.92 10.45
CA GLY A 198 -31.64 -1.11 11.49
C GLY A 198 -31.07 -1.18 12.91
N GLY A 199 -30.01 -1.94 13.14
CA GLY A 199 -29.45 -2.11 14.48
C GLY A 199 -28.43 -1.06 14.89
N ALA A 200 -28.82 -0.06 15.63
CA ALA A 200 -27.95 0.74 16.49
C ALA A 200 -27.74 -0.01 17.81
N GLY A 201 -26.87 -1.03 17.82
CA GLY A 201 -26.62 -1.84 18.99
C GLY A 201 -25.17 -1.79 19.45
N SER A 202 -24.85 -0.90 20.39
CA SER A 202 -23.59 -0.86 21.12
C SER A 202 -23.70 -1.74 22.37
N ALA A 203 -23.48 -3.05 22.24
CA ALA A 203 -23.30 -3.90 23.42
C ALA A 203 -21.87 -4.45 23.43
N ALA A 204 -21.21 -4.41 24.59
CA ALA A 204 -20.01 -5.16 24.84
C ALA A 204 -20.34 -6.66 24.64
N GLY A 205 -19.55 -7.37 23.80
CA GLY A 205 -19.86 -8.75 23.38
C GLY A 205 -20.57 -8.89 22.04
N SER A 206 -20.70 -7.80 21.28
CA SER A 206 -21.26 -7.83 19.91
C SER A 206 -20.37 -8.66 18.97
N PRO A 207 -20.98 -9.48 18.08
CA PRO A 207 -20.25 -10.29 17.08
C PRO A 207 -19.44 -9.46 16.06
N LEU A 208 -19.40 -8.13 16.19
CA LEU A 208 -18.70 -7.18 15.30
C LEU A 208 -17.68 -6.35 16.10
N SER A 209 -16.95 -6.95 17.02
CA SER A 209 -15.99 -6.25 17.88
C SER A 209 -14.81 -5.69 17.10
N HIS A 210 -14.27 -6.44 16.17
CA HIS A 210 -13.15 -6.02 15.31
C HIS A 210 -13.54 -4.91 14.36
N LEU A 211 -14.70 -5.01 13.73
CA LEU A 211 -15.23 -3.96 12.87
C LEU A 211 -15.30 -2.61 13.59
N ARG A 212 -15.86 -2.61 14.80
CA ARG A 212 -16.00 -1.40 15.62
C ARG A 212 -14.67 -0.84 16.09
N ALA A 213 -13.73 -1.72 16.46
CA ALA A 213 -12.37 -1.31 16.82
C ALA A 213 -11.64 -0.65 15.64
N VAL A 214 -11.75 -1.23 14.46
CA VAL A 214 -11.16 -0.70 13.23
C VAL A 214 -11.80 0.64 12.84
N GLN A 215 -13.12 0.78 12.96
CA GLN A 215 -13.83 2.04 12.66
C GLN A 215 -13.40 3.16 13.62
N ARG A 216 -13.25 2.88 14.92
CA ARG A 216 -12.74 3.85 15.90
C ARG A 216 -11.32 4.25 15.57
N SER A 217 -10.44 3.27 15.33
CA SER A 217 -9.04 3.51 14.96
C SER A 217 -8.90 4.37 13.70
N LEU A 218 -9.76 4.16 12.69
CA LEU A 218 -9.81 5.00 11.51
C LEU A 218 -10.24 6.43 11.84
N GLY A 219 -11.28 6.61 12.67
CA GLY A 219 -11.75 7.92 13.09
C GLY A 219 -10.67 8.72 13.82
N ASP A 220 -10.02 8.09 14.79
CA ASP A 220 -8.91 8.68 15.54
C ASP A 220 -7.73 9.04 14.65
N TRP A 221 -7.38 8.14 13.72
CA TRP A 221 -6.29 8.39 12.77
C TRP A 221 -6.58 9.56 11.82
N LEU A 222 -7.81 9.66 11.31
CA LEU A 222 -8.24 10.79 10.46
C LEU A 222 -8.17 12.12 11.23
N LEU A 223 -8.61 12.14 12.47
CA LEU A 223 -8.57 13.35 13.31
C LEU A 223 -7.12 13.78 13.60
N ARG A 224 -6.27 12.86 14.02
CA ARG A 224 -4.86 13.16 14.36
C ARG A 224 -4.03 13.59 13.14
N THR A 225 -4.23 12.91 12.00
CA THR A 225 -3.44 13.15 10.79
C THR A 225 -3.91 14.37 10.01
N HIS A 226 -5.21 14.58 9.91
CA HIS A 226 -5.83 15.55 9.00
C HIS A 226 -6.61 16.65 9.71
N GLN A 227 -6.72 16.61 11.06
CA GLN A 227 -7.38 17.62 11.87
C GLN A 227 -8.81 18.01 11.35
N GLY A 228 -9.54 17.02 10.84
CA GLY A 228 -10.86 17.22 10.25
C GLY A 228 -10.88 17.83 8.84
N ALA A 229 -9.72 18.16 8.25
CA ALA A 229 -9.62 18.71 6.89
C ALA A 229 -9.73 17.64 5.78
N THR A 230 -10.47 16.56 6.03
CA THR A 230 -10.70 15.49 5.05
C THR A 230 -11.83 15.92 4.12
N THR A 231 -11.58 15.99 2.81
CA THR A 231 -12.62 16.22 1.81
C THR A 231 -13.10 14.89 1.21
N LEU A 232 -14.31 14.89 0.64
CA LEU A 232 -14.83 13.70 -0.06
C LEU A 232 -13.89 13.19 -1.17
N ASP A 233 -13.25 14.11 -1.90
CA ASP A 233 -12.35 13.77 -3.01
C ASP A 233 -11.04 13.13 -2.55
N GLN A 234 -10.64 13.38 -1.31
CA GLN A 234 -9.41 12.85 -0.72
C GLN A 234 -9.63 11.60 0.12
N LEU A 235 -10.88 11.34 0.52
CA LEU A 235 -11.18 10.26 1.47
C LEU A 235 -10.73 8.89 0.98
N ASP A 236 -10.93 8.58 -0.30
CA ASP A 236 -10.54 7.28 -0.85
C ASP A 236 -9.02 7.03 -0.67
N TRP A 237 -8.18 8.05 -0.81
CA TRP A 237 -6.73 7.93 -0.59
C TRP A 237 -6.37 7.71 0.88
N TYR A 238 -7.13 8.30 1.80
CA TYR A 238 -6.92 8.11 3.23
C TYR A 238 -7.36 6.71 3.66
N LEU A 239 -8.46 6.20 3.13
CA LEU A 239 -8.89 4.82 3.36
C LEU A 239 -7.84 3.81 2.85
N ASP A 240 -7.23 4.08 1.71
CA ASP A 240 -6.16 3.27 1.14
C ASP A 240 -4.89 3.31 2.00
N GLU A 241 -4.46 4.49 2.46
CA GLU A 241 -3.32 4.64 3.36
C GLU A 241 -3.57 3.91 4.68
N PHE A 242 -4.74 4.11 5.29
CA PHE A 242 -5.10 3.42 6.53
C PHE A 242 -5.11 1.90 6.34
N THR A 243 -5.74 1.40 5.28
CA THR A 243 -5.77 -0.02 4.92
C THR A 243 -4.36 -0.59 4.74
N PHE A 244 -3.49 0.13 4.05
CA PHE A 244 -2.09 -0.28 3.83
C PHE A 244 -1.34 -0.43 5.15
N ARG A 245 -1.46 0.55 6.05
CA ARG A 245 -0.81 0.58 7.36
C ARG A 245 -1.38 -0.48 8.28
N PHE A 246 -2.70 -0.56 8.39
CA PHE A 246 -3.39 -1.49 9.27
C PHE A 246 -3.05 -2.95 8.92
N ASN A 247 -3.09 -3.31 7.65
CA ASN A 247 -2.79 -4.67 7.20
C ASN A 247 -1.32 -5.07 7.38
N ARG A 248 -0.46 -4.14 7.79
CA ARG A 248 0.98 -4.37 8.04
C ARG A 248 1.42 -3.91 9.43
N ARG A 249 0.45 -3.71 10.35
CA ARG A 249 0.75 -3.20 11.70
C ARG A 249 1.62 -4.15 12.53
N SER A 250 1.54 -5.45 12.25
CA SER A 250 2.36 -6.49 12.88
C SER A 250 3.71 -6.72 12.20
N ALA A 251 4.11 -5.88 11.22
CA ALA A 251 5.41 -6.00 10.60
C ALA A 251 6.52 -5.77 11.64
N LEU A 252 7.45 -6.72 11.73
CA LEU A 252 8.56 -6.70 12.69
C LEU A 252 9.41 -5.43 12.58
N HIS A 253 9.63 -4.96 11.34
CA HIS A 253 10.39 -3.74 11.05
C HIS A 253 9.60 -2.80 10.16
N ARG A 254 9.57 -1.52 10.51
CA ARG A 254 8.91 -0.48 9.71
C ARG A 254 9.51 -0.33 8.31
N GLY A 255 10.79 -0.65 8.15
CA GLY A 255 11.47 -0.68 6.85
C GLY A 255 10.84 -1.66 5.85
N LEU A 256 10.18 -2.72 6.31
CA LEU A 256 9.42 -3.61 5.42
C LEU A 256 8.26 -2.86 4.72
N LEU A 257 7.63 -1.90 5.40
CA LEU A 257 6.56 -1.08 4.81
C LEU A 257 7.12 -0.18 3.71
N PHE A 258 8.29 0.42 3.96
CA PHE A 258 9.02 1.20 2.96
C PHE A 258 9.37 0.36 1.73
N TYR A 259 9.95 -0.81 1.94
CA TYR A 259 10.28 -1.76 0.87
C TYR A 259 9.04 -2.10 0.03
N ARG A 260 7.94 -2.49 0.69
CA ARG A 260 6.68 -2.82 0.00
C ARG A 260 6.07 -1.63 -0.73
N LEU A 261 6.20 -0.44 -0.19
CA LEU A 261 5.73 0.78 -0.85
C LEU A 261 6.53 1.06 -2.15
N LEU A 262 7.84 0.84 -2.14
CA LEU A 262 8.66 1.00 -3.34
C LEU A 262 8.36 -0.08 -4.39
N GLU A 263 8.15 -1.35 -3.99
CA GLU A 263 7.71 -2.39 -4.92
C GLU A 263 6.41 -2.01 -5.63
N GLU A 264 5.43 -1.51 -4.89
CA GLU A 264 4.15 -1.07 -5.48
C GLU A 264 4.32 0.22 -6.32
N ALA A 265 5.21 1.13 -5.94
CA ALA A 265 5.51 2.33 -6.71
C ALA A 265 6.11 2.00 -8.10
N LEU A 266 6.88 0.93 -8.21
CA LEU A 266 7.46 0.46 -9.47
C LEU A 266 6.43 -0.13 -10.44
N VAL A 267 5.32 -0.68 -9.95
CA VAL A 267 4.25 -1.25 -10.78
C VAL A 267 3.07 -0.29 -10.96
N THR A 268 3.04 0.80 -10.20
CA THR A 268 2.01 1.84 -10.30
C THR A 268 2.26 2.69 -11.54
N PRO A 269 1.30 2.81 -12.48
CA PRO A 269 1.46 3.63 -13.67
C PRO A 269 1.60 5.12 -13.32
N PRO A 270 2.34 5.89 -14.14
CA PRO A 270 2.48 7.32 -13.96
C PRO A 270 1.14 8.05 -14.08
N GLN A 271 0.99 9.13 -13.31
CA GLN A 271 -0.17 10.00 -13.42
C GLN A 271 0.23 11.47 -13.49
N PRO A 272 -0.36 12.24 -14.41
CA PRO A 272 -0.21 13.68 -14.44
C PRO A 272 -0.86 14.32 -13.20
N LEU A 273 -0.29 15.43 -12.72
CA LEU A 273 -0.77 16.17 -11.54
C LEU A 273 -2.24 16.60 -11.68
N GLY A 274 -2.68 17.00 -12.87
CA GLY A 274 -4.08 17.38 -13.11
C GLY A 274 -5.08 16.24 -12.94
N ALA A 275 -4.65 14.99 -13.13
CA ALA A 275 -5.50 13.82 -12.91
C ALA A 275 -5.58 13.42 -11.42
N MET A 276 -4.70 13.96 -10.56
CA MET A 276 -4.71 13.69 -9.13
C MET A 276 -5.69 14.59 -8.36
N ALA A 277 -6.07 15.72 -8.94
CA ALA A 277 -7.11 16.59 -8.38
C ALA A 277 -8.54 16.07 -8.64
N ALA A 278 -8.70 15.10 -9.56
CA ALA A 278 -9.99 14.46 -9.80
C ALA A 278 -10.21 13.28 -8.85
N PRO A 279 -11.43 13.06 -8.34
CA PRO A 279 -11.74 11.91 -7.49
C PRO A 279 -11.36 10.62 -8.21
N SER A 280 -10.73 9.70 -7.49
CA SER A 280 -10.33 8.40 -8.01
C SER A 280 -11.55 7.58 -8.45
N ARG A 281 -11.99 7.77 -9.67
CA ARG A 281 -13.11 7.03 -10.27
C ARG A 281 -12.76 5.66 -10.78
N ALA A 282 -11.55 5.18 -10.65
CA ALA A 282 -11.24 3.91 -11.27
C ALA A 282 -10.02 3.22 -10.67
N SER A 283 -10.24 2.44 -9.68
CA SER A 283 -9.46 1.23 -9.51
C SER A 283 -10.34 -0.02 -9.63
N HIS A 284 -11.23 -0.01 -10.62
CA HIS A 284 -11.90 -1.23 -11.09
C HIS A 284 -11.46 -1.50 -12.52
N PRO A 285 -10.97 -2.70 -12.81
CA PRO A 285 -10.93 -3.15 -14.19
C PRO A 285 -12.39 -3.35 -14.63
N THR A 286 -12.98 -2.33 -15.24
CA THR A 286 -14.09 -2.56 -16.16
C THR A 286 -13.55 -3.46 -17.25
N ARG A 287 -14.15 -4.62 -17.41
CA ARG A 287 -13.98 -5.54 -18.52
C ARG A 287 -13.88 -4.71 -19.80
N ALA A 288 -12.71 -4.72 -20.44
CA ALA A 288 -12.50 -4.03 -21.70
C ALA A 288 -13.34 -4.72 -22.77
N THR A 289 -14.44 -4.10 -23.15
CA THR A 289 -15.03 -4.30 -24.45
C THR A 289 -14.23 -3.47 -25.44
N GLY A 290 -13.69 -4.15 -26.42
CA GLY A 290 -12.90 -3.78 -27.56
C GLY A 290 -12.72 -2.30 -27.88
N ALA A 291 -11.47 -1.86 -27.91
CA ALA A 291 -11.01 -0.81 -28.79
C ALA A 291 -9.57 -1.12 -29.21
N THR A 292 -9.39 -1.19 -30.49
CA THR A 292 -8.22 -1.47 -31.29
C THR A 292 -7.03 -0.55 -30.96
N GLY A 293 -5.82 -1.15 -30.81
CA GLY A 293 -4.62 -0.55 -31.35
C GLY A 293 -3.81 0.40 -30.45
N ALA A 294 -3.28 -0.13 -29.34
CA ALA A 294 -1.98 0.34 -28.85
C ALA A 294 -1.32 -0.85 -28.16
N THR A 295 -0.22 -1.34 -28.70
CA THR A 295 0.52 -2.48 -28.19
C THR A 295 1.09 -2.11 -26.82
N ARG A 296 0.35 -2.47 -25.78
CA ARG A 296 0.78 -2.36 -24.39
C ARG A 296 1.73 -3.52 -24.13
N VAL A 297 3.02 -3.23 -24.12
CA VAL A 297 4.02 -4.21 -23.70
C VAL A 297 3.77 -4.51 -22.22
N ALA A 298 3.17 -5.66 -21.95
CA ALA A 298 3.01 -6.17 -20.61
C ALA A 298 4.40 -6.46 -20.03
N ARG A 299 4.72 -5.88 -18.88
CA ARG A 299 5.83 -6.38 -18.04
C ARG A 299 5.48 -7.82 -17.65
N PRO A 300 6.44 -8.76 -17.67
CA PRO A 300 6.18 -10.12 -17.24
C PRO A 300 5.62 -10.09 -15.82
N ALA A 301 4.55 -10.85 -15.59
CA ALA A 301 3.99 -11.06 -14.26
C ALA A 301 5.10 -11.60 -13.36
N ARG A 302 5.40 -10.89 -12.29
CA ARG A 302 6.29 -11.40 -11.24
C ARG A 302 5.65 -12.69 -10.73
N GLY A 303 6.39 -13.79 -10.82
CA GLY A 303 6.00 -15.05 -10.21
C GLY A 303 5.60 -14.79 -8.76
N ALA A 304 4.49 -15.37 -8.32
CA ALA A 304 4.04 -15.26 -6.95
C ALA A 304 5.17 -15.74 -6.03
N ARG A 305 5.89 -14.80 -5.41
CA ARG A 305 6.81 -15.17 -4.33
C ARG A 305 5.95 -15.79 -3.23
N ALA A 306 6.25 -17.02 -2.91
CA ALA A 306 5.67 -17.75 -1.79
C ALA A 306 5.71 -16.87 -0.53
N ALA A 307 4.61 -16.86 0.20
CA ALA A 307 4.57 -16.24 1.52
C ALA A 307 5.70 -16.83 2.36
N LEU A 308 6.56 -15.98 2.92
CA LEU A 308 7.56 -16.41 3.88
C LEU A 308 6.84 -17.12 5.03
N PRO A 309 7.27 -18.32 5.45
CA PRO A 309 6.67 -19.01 6.58
C PRO A 309 6.86 -18.17 7.84
N ALA A 310 5.86 -18.17 8.71
CA ALA A 310 5.95 -17.60 10.04
C ALA A 310 7.10 -18.28 10.80
N PRO A 311 7.87 -17.57 11.66
CA PRO A 311 8.91 -18.18 12.46
C PRO A 311 8.28 -19.24 13.37
N ALA A 312 8.82 -20.46 13.31
CA ALA A 312 8.44 -21.56 14.17
C ALA A 312 8.64 -21.14 15.62
N GLY A 313 7.59 -21.25 16.42
CA GLY A 313 7.64 -21.02 17.85
C GLY A 313 8.64 -22.00 18.48
N THR A 314 9.65 -21.46 19.15
CA THR A 314 10.55 -22.21 20.02
C THR A 314 9.75 -22.73 21.21
N SER A 315 9.41 -24.01 21.17
CA SER A 315 8.88 -24.73 22.31
C SER A 315 9.96 -24.81 23.39
N HIS A 316 9.77 -24.03 24.45
CA HIS A 316 10.56 -24.14 25.66
C HIS A 316 10.15 -25.45 26.38
N GLN A 317 10.99 -26.47 26.30
CA GLN A 317 10.88 -27.66 27.14
C GLN A 317 11.43 -27.32 28.53
N PRO A 318 10.70 -27.60 29.62
CA PRO A 318 11.25 -27.48 30.96
C PRO A 318 12.21 -28.63 31.25
N HIS A 319 13.44 -28.31 31.64
CA HIS A 319 14.41 -29.25 32.20
C HIS A 319 13.83 -29.92 33.45
N ARG A 320 13.62 -31.22 33.39
CA ARG A 320 13.48 -32.08 34.59
C ARG A 320 14.87 -32.23 35.20
N GLY A 321 15.02 -31.77 36.44
CA GLY A 321 16.18 -32.06 37.26
C GLY A 321 16.15 -33.53 37.73
N ASP A 322 17.28 -34.21 37.53
CA ASP A 322 17.58 -35.48 38.17
C ASP A 322 18.16 -35.23 39.58
N PRO A 323 17.81 -36.02 40.58
CA PRO A 323 18.43 -35.96 41.89
C PRO A 323 19.69 -36.83 41.93
N ALA A 324 20.82 -36.23 42.21
CA ALA A 324 22.07 -36.94 42.48
C ALA A 324 22.16 -37.42 43.91
N THR A 325 22.54 -38.65 44.04
CA THR A 325 22.88 -39.46 45.19
C THR A 325 24.23 -39.03 45.82
N VAL A 326 24.31 -39.20 47.15
CA VAL A 326 25.39 -39.21 48.13
C VAL A 326 25.82 -37.87 48.69
#